data_df01c895798c7b9867118480a38481f0
#
_entry.id   df01c895798c7b9867118480a38481f0
#
_cell.length_a   1.000
_cell.length_b   1.000
_cell.length_c   1.000
_cell.angle_alpha   90.00
_cell.angle_beta   90.00
_cell.angle_gamma   90.00
#
_symmetry.space_group_name_H-M   'P 1'
#
loop_
_entity.id
_entity.type
_entity.pdbx_description
1 polymer ?
#
loop_
_entity_poly.entity_id
_entity_poly.type
_entity_poly.pdbx_seq_one_letter_code
_entity_poly.pdbx_strand_id
1 'polypeptide(L)'
;MTDLTAILLCGGKGERLKPFTDSRPKAMVRLNGEPLLSHLLRSLSASGIKRFVICVGYKAEAIEEYVNARREPEWQVICVDSGEASMTRRIEDARAHLIGPALICYGDTLANVNLKALRQEHEASGALATLTVYPMRSPFGVVAFDAKRRINSFTEKPSLPYWINIGFLLCEPEAFSHLNPRLELPDFLSSLAEAGALYAYQHEGKHLTVNTEKERADAEGEMIEFFSLMDEQSL
;
A
#
# COMPACT_ATOMS: atom_id res chain seq x y z
N MET A 1 -5.42 -8.60 16.40
CA MET A 1 -4.44 -8.39 15.31
C MET A 1 -2.97 -8.39 15.80
N THR A 2 -2.72 -8.91 16.98
CA THR A 2 -1.37 -8.95 17.59
C THR A 2 -0.38 -9.91 16.88
N ASP A 3 -0.88 -10.78 16.05
CA ASP A 3 -0.15 -11.77 15.23
C ASP A 3 0.18 -11.28 13.82
N LEU A 4 -0.34 -10.11 13.41
CA LEU A 4 -0.13 -9.55 12.08
C LEU A 4 1.08 -8.63 12.04
N THR A 5 1.98 -8.86 11.09
CA THR A 5 3.15 -8.00 10.84
C THR A 5 2.90 -7.18 9.58
N ALA A 6 3.06 -5.85 9.64
CA ALA A 6 3.03 -5.02 8.45
C ALA A 6 4.43 -4.95 7.81
N ILE A 7 4.53 -5.31 6.52
CA ILE A 7 5.72 -5.08 5.69
C ILE A 7 5.48 -3.81 4.88
N LEU A 8 6.32 -2.79 5.09
CA LEU A 8 6.20 -1.50 4.42
C LEU A 8 7.30 -1.37 3.36
N LEU A 9 6.92 -1.30 2.09
CA LEU A 9 7.85 -1.21 0.96
C LEU A 9 8.28 0.24 0.73
N CYS A 10 9.32 0.69 1.42
CA CYS A 10 9.80 2.08 1.46
C CYS A 10 11.13 2.33 0.73
N GLY A 11 11.72 1.32 0.07
CA GLY A 11 13.07 1.42 -0.52
C GLY A 11 13.17 2.10 -1.88
N GLY A 12 12.07 2.64 -2.45
CA GLY A 12 12.02 3.22 -3.79
C GLY A 12 12.60 4.65 -3.88
N LYS A 13 13.21 4.99 -5.02
CA LYS A 13 13.80 6.33 -5.30
C LYS A 13 12.77 7.43 -5.46
N GLY A 14 11.55 7.12 -5.91
CA GLY A 14 10.48 8.10 -6.09
C GLY A 14 10.77 9.16 -7.17
N GLU A 15 11.37 8.79 -8.30
CA GLU A 15 11.89 9.73 -9.33
C GLU A 15 10.85 10.70 -9.88
N ARG A 16 9.57 10.31 -9.90
CA ARG A 16 8.45 11.17 -10.36
C ARG A 16 8.12 12.33 -9.39
N LEU A 17 8.63 12.28 -8.16
CA LEU A 17 8.45 13.29 -7.12
C LEU A 17 9.65 14.24 -6.98
N LYS A 18 10.62 14.22 -7.90
CA LYS A 18 11.70 15.21 -7.88
C LYS A 18 11.14 16.63 -8.03
N PRO A 19 11.73 17.65 -7.32
CA PRO A 19 12.97 17.58 -6.54
C PRO A 19 12.82 17.07 -5.08
N PHE A 20 11.61 16.79 -4.58
CA PHE A 20 11.39 16.40 -3.17
C PHE A 20 12.17 15.15 -2.77
N THR A 21 12.39 14.23 -3.71
CA THR A 21 13.10 12.97 -3.48
C THR A 21 14.59 13.01 -3.76
N ASP A 22 15.14 14.15 -4.17
CA ASP A 22 16.59 14.31 -4.36
C ASP A 22 17.37 14.19 -3.04
N SER A 23 16.77 14.62 -1.93
CA SER A 23 17.40 14.62 -0.60
C SER A 23 16.85 13.56 0.38
N ARG A 24 15.76 12.87 0.05
CA ARG A 24 15.08 11.91 0.95
C ARG A 24 14.35 10.83 0.17
N PRO A 25 14.10 9.65 0.75
CA PRO A 25 13.28 8.61 0.11
C PRO A 25 11.81 9.05 0.04
N LYS A 26 11.04 8.47 -0.89
CA LYS A 26 9.64 8.83 -1.13
C LYS A 26 8.78 8.75 0.13
N ALA A 27 8.96 7.73 0.96
CA ALA A 27 8.24 7.56 2.22
C ALA A 27 8.48 8.70 3.24
N MET A 28 9.55 9.51 3.05
CA MET A 28 9.89 10.66 3.88
C MET A 28 9.43 12.00 3.27
N VAL A 29 8.73 11.99 2.15
CA VAL A 29 8.04 13.19 1.63
C VAL A 29 6.93 13.58 2.60
N ARG A 30 6.81 14.88 2.87
CA ARG A 30 5.87 15.37 3.87
C ARG A 30 4.50 15.69 3.29
N LEU A 31 3.47 15.31 4.03
CA LEU A 31 2.09 15.74 3.90
C LEU A 31 1.68 16.44 5.18
N ASN A 32 1.20 17.68 5.07
CA ASN A 32 0.83 18.51 6.23
C ASN A 32 1.90 18.52 7.34
N GLY A 33 3.18 18.64 6.93
CA GLY A 33 4.32 18.73 7.84
C GLY A 33 4.89 17.42 8.36
N GLU A 34 4.19 16.29 8.24
CA GLU A 34 4.64 14.95 8.68
C GLU A 34 5.03 14.06 7.50
N PRO A 35 6.04 13.17 7.63
CA PRO A 35 6.37 12.19 6.61
C PRO A 35 5.20 11.27 6.27
N LEU A 36 5.11 10.86 5.00
CA LEU A 36 4.12 9.89 4.54
C LEU A 36 4.17 8.59 5.34
N LEU A 37 5.37 8.12 5.67
CA LEU A 37 5.60 6.97 6.55
C LEU A 37 4.94 7.15 7.93
N SER A 38 4.97 8.36 8.51
CA SER A 38 4.32 8.65 9.79
C SER A 38 2.81 8.42 9.72
N HIS A 39 2.19 8.92 8.66
CA HIS A 39 0.76 8.74 8.46
C HIS A 39 0.39 7.26 8.28
N LEU A 40 1.19 6.51 7.51
CA LEU A 40 0.98 5.08 7.29
C LEU A 40 1.13 4.27 8.59
N LEU A 41 2.20 4.50 9.36
CA LEU A 41 2.42 3.82 10.64
C LEU A 41 1.27 4.09 11.63
N ARG A 42 0.83 5.36 11.74
CA ARG A 42 -0.28 5.76 12.63
C ARG A 42 -1.60 5.12 12.21
N SER A 43 -1.91 5.12 10.92
CA SER A 43 -3.10 4.48 10.36
C SER A 43 -3.15 2.98 10.67
N LEU A 44 -2.07 2.27 10.41
CA LEU A 44 -1.96 0.84 10.68
C LEU A 44 -1.99 0.53 12.19
N SER A 45 -1.34 1.37 13.00
CA SER A 45 -1.36 1.23 14.47
C SER A 45 -2.73 1.46 15.06
N ALA A 46 -3.50 2.44 14.57
CA ALA A 46 -4.88 2.68 14.95
C ALA A 46 -5.78 1.47 14.67
N SER A 47 -5.47 0.72 13.60
CA SER A 47 -6.13 -0.55 13.26
C SER A 47 -5.62 -1.75 14.07
N GLY A 48 -4.73 -1.54 15.05
CA GLY A 48 -4.25 -2.56 16.00
C GLY A 48 -2.97 -3.28 15.59
N ILE A 49 -2.30 -2.86 14.50
CA ILE A 49 -0.97 -3.40 14.14
C ILE A 49 0.09 -2.74 15.00
N LYS A 50 0.96 -3.56 15.61
CA LYS A 50 2.05 -3.10 16.48
C LYS A 50 3.44 -3.52 15.99
N ARG A 51 3.50 -4.42 15.00
CA ARG A 51 4.75 -4.94 14.46
C ARG A 51 4.93 -4.49 13.01
N PHE A 52 6.05 -3.84 12.73
CA PHE A 52 6.36 -3.25 11.44
C PHE A 52 7.74 -3.69 10.97
N VAL A 53 7.83 -4.19 9.74
CA VAL A 53 9.08 -4.43 9.03
C VAL A 53 9.14 -3.44 7.88
N ILE A 54 10.01 -2.46 7.98
CA ILE A 54 10.18 -1.40 6.99
C ILE A 54 11.32 -1.80 6.05
N CYS A 55 10.96 -2.16 4.81
CA CYS A 55 11.94 -2.43 3.77
C CYS A 55 12.50 -1.10 3.25
N VAL A 56 13.73 -0.81 3.59
CA VAL A 56 14.45 0.40 3.19
C VAL A 56 15.40 0.14 2.01
N GLY A 57 16.10 1.15 1.52
CA GLY A 57 17.06 1.06 0.43
C GLY A 57 17.56 2.44 0.05
N TYR A 58 16.97 3.11 -0.95
CA TYR A 58 17.40 4.46 -1.30
C TYR A 58 17.31 5.39 -0.09
N LYS A 59 18.48 5.94 0.33
CA LYS A 59 18.61 6.83 1.51
C LYS A 59 17.97 6.23 2.77
N ALA A 60 18.28 4.96 3.03
CA ALA A 60 17.78 4.17 4.15
C ALA A 60 17.93 4.89 5.50
N GLU A 61 19.09 5.55 5.70
CA GLU A 61 19.43 6.29 6.90
C GLU A 61 18.38 7.31 7.33
N ALA A 62 17.74 7.98 6.38
CA ALA A 62 16.70 8.98 6.69
C ALA A 62 15.43 8.34 7.32
N ILE A 63 15.10 7.10 6.95
CA ILE A 63 13.99 6.36 7.55
C ILE A 63 14.41 5.82 8.92
N GLU A 64 15.61 5.25 9.02
CA GLU A 64 16.13 4.67 10.26
C GLU A 64 16.28 5.73 11.37
N GLU A 65 16.83 6.90 11.05
CA GLU A 65 16.93 8.03 11.96
C GLU A 65 15.55 8.49 12.43
N TYR A 66 14.60 8.61 11.50
CA TYR A 66 13.23 9.01 11.82
C TYR A 66 12.55 8.05 12.78
N VAL A 67 12.61 6.73 12.48
CA VAL A 67 12.02 5.68 13.31
C VAL A 67 12.66 5.63 14.70
N ASN A 68 13.99 5.74 14.75
CA ASN A 68 14.74 5.73 16.02
C ASN A 68 14.43 6.95 16.90
N ALA A 69 14.21 8.12 16.29
CA ALA A 69 13.85 9.35 17.00
C ALA A 69 12.40 9.36 17.52
N ARG A 70 11.52 8.61 16.87
CA ARG A 70 10.09 8.54 17.21
C ARG A 70 9.67 7.15 17.68
N ARG A 71 10.34 6.63 18.69
CA ARG A 71 10.00 5.34 19.32
C ARG A 71 8.67 5.46 20.07
N GLU A 72 7.61 4.92 19.48
CA GLU A 72 6.38 4.64 20.20
C GLU A 72 6.58 3.37 21.04
N PRO A 73 6.34 3.40 22.37
CA PRO A 73 6.63 2.26 23.26
C PRO A 73 5.95 0.94 22.84
N GLU A 74 4.82 1.06 22.17
CA GLU A 74 4.03 -0.10 21.73
C GLU A 74 4.44 -0.67 20.38
N TRP A 75 5.29 0.02 19.62
CA TRP A 75 5.68 -0.40 18.30
C TRP A 75 6.97 -1.22 18.32
N GLN A 76 6.93 -2.36 17.63
CA GLN A 76 8.10 -3.13 17.29
C GLN A 76 8.46 -2.83 15.83
N VAL A 77 9.47 -2.01 15.61
CA VAL A 77 9.87 -1.59 14.26
C VAL A 77 11.25 -2.16 13.95
N ILE A 78 11.34 -2.82 12.80
CA ILE A 78 12.58 -3.38 12.24
C ILE A 78 12.77 -2.77 10.86
N CYS A 79 13.91 -2.16 10.60
CA CYS A 79 14.32 -1.75 9.25
C CYS A 79 15.15 -2.86 8.61
N VAL A 80 14.82 -3.21 7.37
CA VAL A 80 15.54 -4.20 6.56
C VAL A 80 16.05 -3.51 5.31
N ASP A 81 17.36 -3.35 5.19
CA ASP A 81 17.96 -2.74 4.00
C ASP A 81 18.32 -3.83 2.98
N SER A 82 17.63 -3.79 1.84
CA SER A 82 17.92 -4.66 0.69
C SER A 82 18.67 -3.93 -0.42
N GLY A 83 19.10 -2.69 -0.19
CA GLY A 83 19.76 -1.86 -1.20
C GLY A 83 18.87 -1.56 -2.41
N GLU A 84 19.43 -1.66 -3.62
CA GLU A 84 18.69 -1.50 -4.89
C GLU A 84 18.06 -2.84 -5.32
N ALA A 85 17.09 -3.33 -4.56
CA ALA A 85 16.42 -4.60 -4.82
C ALA A 85 14.99 -4.40 -5.38
N SER A 86 14.45 -5.44 -6.03
CA SER A 86 13.03 -5.52 -6.41
C SER A 86 12.12 -5.58 -5.19
N MET A 87 10.83 -5.33 -5.37
CA MET A 87 9.86 -5.45 -4.28
C MET A 87 9.76 -6.88 -3.74
N THR A 88 9.81 -7.88 -4.59
CA THR A 88 9.82 -9.30 -4.21
C THR A 88 11.04 -9.68 -3.38
N ARG A 89 12.23 -9.18 -3.74
CA ARG A 89 13.45 -9.40 -2.95
C ARG A 89 13.33 -8.76 -1.57
N ARG A 90 12.79 -7.55 -1.48
CA ARG A 90 12.55 -6.88 -0.19
C ARG A 90 11.57 -7.64 0.69
N ILE A 91 10.50 -8.19 0.10
CA ILE A 91 9.55 -9.05 0.83
C ILE A 91 10.24 -10.31 1.32
N GLU A 92 11.07 -10.95 0.49
CA GLU A 92 11.82 -12.16 0.88
C GLU A 92 12.78 -11.87 2.06
N ASP A 93 13.51 -10.76 2.01
CA ASP A 93 14.41 -10.37 3.09
C ASP A 93 13.65 -10.04 4.40
N ALA A 94 12.43 -9.50 4.29
CA ALA A 94 11.56 -9.20 5.42
C ALA A 94 10.98 -10.46 6.09
N ARG A 95 10.88 -11.61 5.39
CA ARG A 95 10.26 -12.84 5.89
C ARG A 95 10.88 -13.37 7.18
N ALA A 96 12.19 -13.21 7.37
CA ALA A 96 12.87 -13.63 8.58
C ALA A 96 12.35 -12.96 9.87
N HIS A 97 11.60 -11.89 9.74
CA HIS A 97 11.06 -11.09 10.84
C HIS A 97 9.56 -11.29 11.07
N LEU A 98 8.91 -12.16 10.32
CA LEU A 98 7.48 -12.47 10.46
C LEU A 98 7.25 -13.47 11.59
N ILE A 99 6.12 -13.31 12.29
CA ILE A 99 5.66 -14.25 13.33
C ILE A 99 4.33 -14.92 12.98
N GLY A 100 3.72 -14.56 11.85
CA GLY A 100 2.42 -15.04 11.38
C GLY A 100 2.11 -14.42 10.02
N PRO A 101 0.82 -14.18 9.72
CA PRO A 101 0.42 -13.49 8.50
C PRO A 101 1.08 -12.11 8.35
N ALA A 102 1.25 -11.68 7.11
CA ALA A 102 1.83 -10.38 6.78
C ALA A 102 0.85 -9.49 6.02
N LEU A 103 0.80 -8.20 6.38
CA LEU A 103 0.15 -7.18 5.58
C LEU A 103 1.22 -6.39 4.82
N ILE A 104 1.31 -6.58 3.51
CA ILE A 104 2.28 -5.89 2.66
C ILE A 104 1.65 -4.60 2.16
N CYS A 105 2.29 -3.46 2.46
CA CYS A 105 1.82 -2.13 2.09
C CYS A 105 2.87 -1.38 1.26
N TYR A 106 2.41 -0.61 0.28
CA TYR A 106 3.27 0.35 -0.42
C TYR A 106 3.55 1.55 0.48
N GLY A 107 4.80 1.98 0.55
CA GLY A 107 5.24 3.11 1.37
C GLY A 107 4.82 4.50 0.84
N ASP A 108 4.08 4.55 -0.24
CA ASP A 108 3.63 5.76 -0.95
C ASP A 108 2.11 5.86 -1.08
N THR A 109 1.38 4.99 -0.41
CA THR A 109 -0.07 4.86 -0.50
C THR A 109 -0.69 4.92 0.89
N LEU A 110 -1.70 5.75 1.04
CA LEU A 110 -2.57 5.79 2.22
C LEU A 110 -3.98 5.36 1.80
N ALA A 111 -4.58 4.45 2.56
CA ALA A 111 -5.99 4.10 2.40
C ALA A 111 -6.57 3.75 3.78
N ASN A 112 -7.80 4.17 4.03
CA ASN A 112 -8.52 3.86 5.26
C ASN A 112 -9.18 2.49 5.17
N VAL A 113 -8.37 1.47 4.85
CA VAL A 113 -8.83 0.07 4.71
C VAL A 113 -9.33 -0.43 6.06
N ASN A 114 -10.54 -0.96 6.10
CA ASN A 114 -11.05 -1.65 7.26
C ASN A 114 -10.34 -3.00 7.42
N LEU A 115 -9.23 -3.02 8.17
CA LEU A 115 -8.39 -4.21 8.32
C LEU A 115 -9.11 -5.35 9.06
N LYS A 116 -10.11 -5.04 9.88
CA LYS A 116 -10.95 -6.05 10.54
C LYS A 116 -11.82 -6.78 9.50
N ALA A 117 -12.48 -6.04 8.63
CA ALA A 117 -13.29 -6.60 7.55
C ALA A 117 -12.42 -7.35 6.53
N LEU A 118 -11.28 -6.76 6.10
CA LEU A 118 -10.31 -7.42 5.24
C LEU A 118 -9.89 -8.80 5.80
N ARG A 119 -9.57 -8.87 7.09
CA ARG A 119 -9.19 -10.12 7.74
C ARG A 119 -10.34 -11.11 7.78
N GLN A 120 -11.55 -10.68 8.12
CA GLN A 120 -12.73 -11.56 8.15
C GLN A 120 -13.03 -12.17 6.77
N GLU A 121 -12.98 -11.35 5.70
CA GLU A 121 -13.18 -11.85 4.34
C GLU A 121 -12.04 -12.76 3.88
N HIS A 122 -10.81 -12.46 4.24
CA HIS A 122 -9.66 -13.32 3.99
C HIS A 122 -9.83 -14.70 4.63
N GLU A 123 -10.13 -14.77 5.92
CA GLU A 123 -10.38 -16.01 6.65
C GLU A 123 -11.56 -16.79 6.04
N ALA A 124 -12.64 -16.10 5.69
CA ALA A 124 -13.82 -16.72 5.06
C ALA A 124 -13.54 -17.26 3.64
N SER A 125 -12.64 -16.63 2.90
CA SER A 125 -12.29 -17.06 1.53
C SER A 125 -11.44 -18.33 1.51
N GLY A 126 -10.66 -18.58 2.56
CA GLY A 126 -9.67 -19.65 2.62
C GLY A 126 -8.49 -19.46 1.64
N ALA A 127 -8.33 -18.28 1.05
CA ALA A 127 -7.23 -17.98 0.14
C ALA A 127 -5.90 -17.79 0.89
N LEU A 128 -4.78 -18.02 0.21
CA LEU A 128 -3.44 -17.77 0.79
C LEU A 128 -3.12 -16.28 0.85
N ALA A 129 -3.72 -15.48 -0.03
CA ALA A 129 -3.54 -14.04 -0.02
C ALA A 129 -4.83 -13.31 -0.40
N THR A 130 -5.01 -12.10 0.15
CA THR A 130 -6.11 -11.20 -0.21
C THR A 130 -5.56 -9.84 -0.56
N LEU A 131 -5.83 -9.42 -1.79
CA LEU A 131 -5.40 -8.14 -2.35
C LEU A 131 -6.51 -7.10 -2.19
N THR A 132 -6.20 -5.97 -1.56
CA THR A 132 -7.12 -4.84 -1.54
C THR A 132 -7.15 -4.17 -2.91
N VAL A 133 -8.36 -4.07 -3.46
CA VAL A 133 -8.61 -3.49 -4.78
C VAL A 133 -9.52 -2.27 -4.67
N TYR A 134 -9.33 -1.31 -5.58
CA TYR A 134 -10.04 -0.05 -5.62
C TYR A 134 -10.67 0.21 -7.00
N PRO A 135 -11.86 0.82 -7.10
CA PRO A 135 -12.48 1.11 -8.40
C PRO A 135 -11.58 1.98 -9.28
N MET A 136 -11.32 1.52 -10.50
CA MET A 136 -10.56 2.31 -11.47
C MET A 136 -11.39 3.49 -11.95
N ARG A 137 -10.84 4.70 -11.85
CA ARG A 137 -11.45 5.91 -12.44
C ARG A 137 -10.65 6.37 -13.64
N SER A 138 -11.32 6.70 -14.72
CA SER A 138 -10.67 7.34 -15.87
C SER A 138 -10.24 8.76 -15.48
N PRO A 139 -8.99 9.19 -15.77
CA PRO A 139 -8.62 10.60 -15.64
C PRO A 139 -9.18 11.48 -16.78
N PHE A 140 -9.82 10.87 -17.79
CA PHE A 140 -10.33 11.50 -19.00
C PHE A 140 -11.82 11.24 -19.19
N GLY A 141 -12.48 12.06 -20.04
CA GLY A 141 -13.80 11.76 -20.57
C GLY A 141 -13.76 10.47 -21.41
N VAL A 142 -14.78 9.63 -21.25
CA VAL A 142 -14.95 8.37 -21.99
C VAL A 142 -16.13 8.53 -22.94
N VAL A 143 -15.95 8.09 -24.19
CA VAL A 143 -16.97 8.17 -25.24
C VAL A 143 -17.36 6.78 -25.72
N ALA A 144 -18.66 6.59 -26.03
CA ALA A 144 -19.12 5.48 -26.87
C ALA A 144 -19.62 6.00 -28.22
N PHE A 145 -19.40 5.26 -29.27
CA PHE A 145 -19.81 5.61 -30.62
C PHE A 145 -20.31 4.40 -31.40
N ASP A 146 -21.18 4.65 -32.41
CA ASP A 146 -21.73 3.63 -33.28
C ASP A 146 -20.75 3.23 -34.42
N ALA A 147 -21.16 2.25 -35.24
CA ALA A 147 -20.36 1.79 -36.38
C ALA A 147 -20.11 2.88 -37.45
N LYS A 148 -20.93 3.98 -37.44
CA LYS A 148 -20.75 5.15 -38.28
C LYS A 148 -19.93 6.25 -37.63
N ARG A 149 -19.26 5.95 -36.46
CA ARG A 149 -18.46 6.85 -35.68
C ARG A 149 -19.20 8.05 -35.07
N ARG A 150 -20.52 7.98 -34.94
CA ARG A 150 -21.28 9.01 -34.23
C ARG A 150 -21.21 8.72 -32.73
N ILE A 151 -20.76 9.73 -31.97
CA ILE A 151 -20.72 9.64 -30.51
C ILE A 151 -22.16 9.59 -29.98
N ASN A 152 -22.50 8.56 -29.23
CA ASN A 152 -23.81 8.34 -28.62
C ASN A 152 -23.77 8.50 -27.09
N SER A 153 -22.59 8.54 -26.46
CA SER A 153 -22.44 8.93 -25.06
C SER A 153 -21.09 9.57 -24.80
N PHE A 154 -21.07 10.49 -23.82
CA PHE A 154 -19.87 11.08 -23.25
C PHE A 154 -20.02 11.13 -21.73
N THR A 155 -19.04 10.65 -20.99
CA THR A 155 -19.04 10.69 -19.52
C THR A 155 -17.67 11.17 -19.04
N GLU A 156 -17.65 12.27 -18.31
CA GLU A 156 -16.42 12.85 -17.77
C GLU A 156 -15.95 12.05 -16.55
N LYS A 157 -14.69 11.59 -16.59
CA LYS A 157 -14.00 10.89 -15.50
C LYS A 157 -14.83 9.76 -14.83
N PRO A 158 -15.42 8.84 -15.60
CA PRO A 158 -16.28 7.81 -15.04
C PRO A 158 -15.47 6.78 -14.24
N SER A 159 -16.13 6.08 -13.32
CA SER A 159 -15.66 4.80 -12.84
C SER A 159 -15.75 3.77 -13.97
N LEU A 160 -14.66 3.01 -14.17
CA LEU A 160 -14.59 1.95 -15.18
C LEU A 160 -14.94 0.60 -14.53
N PRO A 161 -15.37 -0.41 -15.32
CA PRO A 161 -15.70 -1.74 -14.79
C PRO A 161 -14.43 -2.57 -14.51
N TYR A 162 -13.42 -1.93 -13.93
CA TYR A 162 -12.14 -2.53 -13.56
C TYR A 162 -11.73 -2.11 -12.17
N TRP A 163 -10.91 -2.94 -11.53
CA TRP A 163 -10.33 -2.71 -10.22
C TRP A 163 -8.82 -2.59 -10.33
N ILE A 164 -8.23 -1.74 -9.52
CA ILE A 164 -6.78 -1.57 -9.45
C ILE A 164 -6.25 -2.09 -8.12
N ASN A 165 -5.04 -2.62 -8.13
CA ASN A 165 -4.28 -2.94 -6.94
C ASN A 165 -3.83 -1.66 -6.25
N ILE A 166 -4.15 -1.50 -4.97
CA ILE A 166 -3.73 -0.36 -4.15
C ILE A 166 -2.75 -0.74 -3.02
N GLY A 167 -2.19 -1.93 -3.06
CA GLY A 167 -1.41 -2.48 -1.95
C GLY A 167 -2.32 -3.09 -0.88
N PHE A 168 -1.88 -3.11 0.38
CA PHE A 168 -2.59 -3.79 1.48
C PHE A 168 -2.90 -5.23 1.11
N LEU A 169 -1.85 -5.97 0.76
CA LEU A 169 -1.91 -7.40 0.45
C LEU A 169 -1.73 -8.20 1.75
N LEU A 170 -2.79 -8.83 2.22
CA LEU A 170 -2.75 -9.76 3.34
C LEU A 170 -2.30 -11.13 2.85
N CYS A 171 -1.26 -11.69 3.45
CA CYS A 171 -0.66 -12.97 3.05
C CYS A 171 -0.52 -13.89 4.25
N GLU A 172 -0.99 -15.12 4.10
CA GLU A 172 -0.60 -16.23 4.98
C GLU A 172 0.87 -16.63 4.73
N PRO A 173 1.56 -17.23 5.70
CA PRO A 173 2.94 -17.68 5.52
C PRO A 173 3.15 -18.59 4.30
N GLU A 174 2.17 -19.40 3.96
CA GLU A 174 2.19 -20.33 2.83
C GLU A 174 2.16 -19.62 1.48
N ALA A 175 1.60 -18.40 1.40
CA ALA A 175 1.59 -17.60 0.18
C ALA A 175 3.00 -17.33 -0.35
N PHE A 176 4.00 -17.22 0.55
CA PHE A 176 5.38 -16.96 0.17
C PHE A 176 6.06 -18.13 -0.57
N SER A 177 5.43 -19.31 -0.64
CA SER A 177 5.90 -20.38 -1.53
C SER A 177 5.78 -20.02 -3.02
N HIS A 178 4.90 -19.07 -3.36
CA HIS A 178 4.74 -18.50 -4.70
C HIS A 178 5.69 -17.34 -5.00
N LEU A 179 6.41 -16.83 -3.98
CA LEU A 179 7.33 -15.70 -4.13
C LEU A 179 8.65 -16.14 -4.76
N ASN A 180 9.00 -15.53 -5.88
CA ASN A 180 10.33 -15.66 -6.47
C ASN A 180 11.05 -14.31 -6.39
N PRO A 181 12.12 -14.16 -5.58
CA PRO A 181 12.82 -12.88 -5.39
C PRO A 181 13.60 -12.39 -6.61
N ARG A 182 13.64 -13.17 -7.72
CA ARG A 182 14.25 -12.79 -9.00
C ARG A 182 13.24 -12.19 -9.99
N LEU A 183 11.94 -12.27 -9.67
CA LEU A 183 10.84 -11.74 -10.47
C LEU A 183 10.27 -10.49 -9.81
N GLU A 184 9.33 -9.82 -10.48
CA GLU A 184 8.68 -8.63 -9.96
C GLU A 184 7.40 -8.97 -9.15
N LEU A 185 6.88 -8.01 -8.40
CA LEU A 185 5.66 -8.20 -7.60
C LEU A 185 4.44 -8.65 -8.42
N PRO A 186 4.21 -8.15 -9.66
CA PRO A 186 3.13 -8.67 -10.51
C PRO A 186 3.22 -10.17 -10.79
N ASP A 187 4.43 -10.73 -10.94
CA ASP A 187 4.62 -12.17 -11.17
C ASP A 187 4.20 -12.99 -9.93
N PHE A 188 4.49 -12.49 -8.73
CA PHE A 188 4.03 -13.11 -7.49
C PHE A 188 2.49 -13.12 -7.39
N LEU A 189 1.84 -11.98 -7.70
CA LEU A 189 0.39 -11.89 -7.71
C LEU A 189 -0.23 -12.79 -8.78
N SER A 190 0.38 -12.86 -9.97
CA SER A 190 -0.07 -13.74 -11.06
C SER A 190 0.03 -15.21 -10.66
N SER A 191 1.14 -15.62 -10.03
CA SER A 191 1.32 -17.00 -9.54
C SER A 191 0.26 -17.41 -8.53
N LEU A 192 -0.08 -16.50 -7.59
CA LEU A 192 -1.17 -16.73 -6.63
C LEU A 192 -2.54 -16.81 -7.32
N ALA A 193 -2.79 -15.94 -8.30
CA ALA A 193 -4.05 -15.93 -9.03
C ALA A 193 -4.23 -17.20 -9.89
N GLU A 194 -3.18 -17.64 -10.59
CA GLU A 194 -3.18 -18.89 -11.39
C GLU A 194 -3.40 -20.13 -10.51
N ALA A 195 -2.91 -20.11 -9.28
CA ALA A 195 -3.14 -21.17 -8.30
C ALA A 195 -4.53 -21.11 -7.64
N GLY A 196 -5.37 -20.09 -7.94
CA GLY A 196 -6.65 -19.88 -7.27
C GLY A 196 -6.51 -19.49 -5.79
N ALA A 197 -5.34 -18.99 -5.41
CA ALA A 197 -4.96 -18.67 -4.02
C ALA A 197 -5.01 -17.17 -3.68
N LEU A 198 -5.46 -16.33 -4.63
CA LEU A 198 -5.58 -14.88 -4.46
C LEU A 198 -7.06 -14.45 -4.46
N TYR A 199 -7.48 -13.79 -3.39
CA TYR A 199 -8.83 -13.21 -3.24
C TYR A 199 -8.77 -11.68 -3.35
N ALA A 200 -9.89 -11.04 -3.70
CA ALA A 200 -9.98 -9.58 -3.79
C ALA A 200 -10.86 -9.02 -2.66
N TYR A 201 -10.31 -8.10 -1.86
CA TYR A 201 -11.08 -7.27 -0.94
C TYR A 201 -11.39 -5.93 -1.59
N GLN A 202 -12.67 -5.61 -1.74
CA GLN A 202 -13.12 -4.37 -2.38
C GLN A 202 -13.13 -3.22 -1.36
N HIS A 203 -12.25 -2.22 -1.58
CA HIS A 203 -12.19 -1.03 -0.75
C HIS A 203 -13.00 0.11 -1.38
N GLU A 204 -13.93 0.67 -0.61
CA GLU A 204 -14.81 1.77 -1.05
C GLU A 204 -14.49 3.10 -0.37
N GLY A 205 -13.53 3.13 0.55
CA GLY A 205 -13.13 4.31 1.30
C GLY A 205 -12.21 5.25 0.54
N LYS A 206 -11.40 6.00 1.28
CA LYS A 206 -10.38 6.90 0.72
C LYS A 206 -9.12 6.16 0.33
N HIS A 207 -8.60 6.50 -0.84
CA HIS A 207 -7.33 6.01 -1.35
C HIS A 207 -6.52 7.20 -1.87
N LEU A 208 -5.40 7.48 -1.23
CA LEU A 208 -4.51 8.60 -1.54
C LEU A 208 -3.16 8.06 -1.99
N THR A 209 -2.71 8.48 -3.16
CA THR A 209 -1.37 8.19 -3.67
C THR A 209 -0.54 9.44 -3.77
N VAL A 210 0.78 9.33 -3.60
CA VAL A 210 1.71 10.45 -3.68
C VAL A 210 2.81 10.11 -4.69
N ASN A 211 2.49 10.19 -5.98
CA ASN A 211 3.45 9.90 -7.06
C ASN A 211 3.98 11.16 -7.74
N THR A 212 3.23 12.26 -7.68
CA THR A 212 3.54 13.53 -8.30
C THR A 212 3.30 14.68 -7.32
N GLU A 213 3.84 15.88 -7.62
CA GLU A 213 3.56 17.07 -6.81
C GLU A 213 2.07 17.41 -6.77
N LYS A 214 1.36 17.22 -7.87
CA LYS A 214 -0.09 17.43 -7.91
C LYS A 214 -0.80 16.46 -6.96
N GLU A 215 -0.50 15.16 -7.04
CA GLU A 215 -1.09 14.16 -6.13
C GLU A 215 -0.74 14.45 -4.66
N ARG A 216 0.47 14.96 -4.39
CA ARG A 216 0.88 15.38 -3.05
C ARG A 216 -0.01 16.51 -2.52
N ALA A 217 -0.23 17.55 -3.33
CA ALA A 217 -1.07 18.68 -2.95
C ALA A 217 -2.54 18.28 -2.79
N ASP A 218 -3.05 17.44 -3.69
CA ASP A 218 -4.40 16.89 -3.60
C ASP A 218 -4.57 16.06 -2.33
N ALA A 219 -3.60 15.18 -2.00
CA ALA A 219 -3.59 14.38 -0.79
C ALA A 219 -3.57 15.24 0.49
N GLU A 220 -2.76 16.31 0.54
CA GLU A 220 -2.75 17.24 1.68
C GLU A 220 -4.13 17.84 1.97
N GLY A 221 -4.88 18.18 0.92
CA GLY A 221 -6.25 18.70 1.04
C GLY A 221 -7.25 17.67 1.60
N GLU A 222 -7.02 16.38 1.36
CA GLU A 222 -7.91 15.30 1.78
C GLU A 222 -7.56 14.66 3.14
N MET A 223 -6.42 15.01 3.74
CA MET A 223 -5.92 14.37 4.97
C MET A 223 -6.86 14.52 6.18
N ILE A 224 -7.57 15.64 6.30
CA ILE A 224 -8.49 15.87 7.44
C ILE A 224 -9.64 14.87 7.35
N GLU A 225 -10.26 14.75 6.17
CA GLU A 225 -11.35 13.80 5.94
C GLU A 225 -10.85 12.35 6.07
N PHE A 226 -9.65 12.06 5.58
CA PHE A 226 -9.04 10.74 5.69
C PHE A 226 -8.94 10.27 7.14
N PHE A 227 -8.42 11.10 8.05
CA PHE A 227 -8.30 10.73 9.46
C PHE A 227 -9.66 10.71 10.20
N SER A 228 -10.60 11.60 9.87
CA SER A 228 -11.95 11.55 10.42
C SER A 228 -12.63 10.20 10.14
N LEU A 229 -12.54 9.71 8.90
CA LEU A 229 -13.10 8.41 8.51
C LEU A 229 -12.40 7.22 9.19
N MET A 230 -11.13 7.34 9.54
CA MET A 230 -10.42 6.31 10.30
C MET A 230 -10.88 6.23 11.74
N ASP A 231 -11.11 7.38 12.38
CA ASP A 231 -11.59 7.43 13.77
C ASP A 231 -12.98 6.80 13.89
N GLU A 232 -13.86 7.00 12.91
CA GLU A 232 -15.19 6.37 12.84
C GLU A 232 -15.13 4.84 12.70
N GLN A 233 -14.10 4.29 12.03
CA GLN A 233 -13.91 2.84 11.88
C GLN A 233 -13.31 2.16 13.13
N SER A 234 -12.77 2.96 14.05
CA SER A 234 -12.12 2.48 15.29
C SER A 234 -13.09 2.32 16.45
N LEU A 235 -14.33 2.80 16.29
CA LEU A 235 -15.45 2.69 17.25
C LEU A 235 -16.30 1.45 16.96
#